data_d86fa218517b34680fbb1611461c9bb9
#
_entry.id   d86fa218517b34680fbb1611461c9bb9
#
_cell.length_a   1.000
_cell.length_b   1.000
_cell.length_c   1.000
_cell.angle_alpha   90.00
_cell.angle_beta   90.00
_cell.angle_gamma   90.00
#
_symmetry.space_group_name_H-M   'P 1'
#
loop_
_entity.id
_entity.type
_entity.pdbx_description
1 polymer ?
#
loop_
_entity_poly.entity_id
_entity_poly.type
_entity_poly.pdbx_seq_one_letter_code
_entity_poly.pdbx_strand_id
1 'polypeptide(L)'
;ISTRPSPTTADDVLHDMDGRIAAVIDGGPCQIGLESTVVGIEGEEIVIYRPGGTTKEALSVIAPTTVDSALAKDGAHPKAPGMKYRHYAPSAPLTVYTGEADKVVEEILSFAEKTDKKYGFFVSEETARLLPKGLPLFVWGQREDKESFAHNLFSGLLYFNRHPVDAIIGEGTDTAGLGLAIMNRLTKASGYHIVVEKR
;
A
#
# COMPACT_ATOMS: atom_id res chain seq x y z
N ILE A 1 -15.81 2.82 -3.67
CA ILE A 1 -15.84 4.22 -4.13
C ILE A 1 -14.55 4.50 -4.87
N SER A 2 -14.64 5.09 -6.08
CA SER A 2 -13.46 5.42 -6.91
C SER A 2 -12.46 6.28 -6.13
N THR A 3 -11.15 6.06 -6.36
CA THR A 3 -10.01 6.73 -5.71
C THR A 3 -9.69 6.31 -4.26
N ARG A 4 -10.60 5.60 -3.58
CA ARG A 4 -10.37 5.06 -2.24
C ARG A 4 -9.62 3.73 -2.27
N PRO A 5 -9.08 3.26 -1.12
CA PRO A 5 -8.55 1.90 -0.99
C PRO A 5 -9.58 0.86 -1.41
N SER A 6 -9.14 -0.23 -2.04
CA SER A 6 -10.03 -1.30 -2.47
C SER A 6 -10.53 -2.09 -1.26
N PRO A 7 -11.85 -2.42 -1.17
CA PRO A 7 -12.36 -3.29 -0.12
C PRO A 7 -11.77 -4.70 -0.25
N THR A 8 -11.39 -5.29 0.86
CA THR A 8 -10.82 -6.64 0.94
C THR A 8 -11.63 -7.59 1.82
N THR A 9 -12.69 -7.07 2.45
CA THR A 9 -13.65 -7.81 3.28
C THR A 9 -15.07 -7.42 2.93
N ALA A 10 -16.05 -8.23 3.33
CA ALA A 10 -17.47 -7.91 3.19
C ALA A 10 -17.84 -6.63 3.96
N ASP A 11 -17.25 -6.42 5.14
CA ASP A 11 -17.47 -5.22 5.95
C ASP A 11 -16.99 -3.94 5.24
N ASP A 12 -15.88 -4.00 4.52
CA ASP A 12 -15.40 -2.87 3.72
C ASP A 12 -16.36 -2.56 2.57
N VAL A 13 -16.91 -3.61 1.93
CA VAL A 13 -17.93 -3.45 0.87
C VAL A 13 -19.19 -2.83 1.44
N LEU A 14 -19.69 -3.32 2.58
CA LEU A 14 -20.88 -2.77 3.25
C LEU A 14 -20.66 -1.31 3.63
N HIS A 15 -19.49 -0.97 4.20
CA HIS A 15 -19.17 0.41 4.57
C HIS A 15 -19.27 1.38 3.37
N ASP A 16 -18.83 0.95 2.17
CA ASP A 16 -18.82 1.78 0.98
C ASP A 16 -20.16 1.77 0.21
N MET A 17 -20.92 0.66 0.29
CA MET A 17 -22.01 0.36 -0.62
C MET A 17 -23.37 0.19 0.07
N ASP A 18 -23.44 0.33 1.41
CA ASP A 18 -24.70 0.21 2.15
C ASP A 18 -25.77 1.15 1.58
N GLY A 19 -26.98 0.66 1.44
CA GLY A 19 -28.10 1.38 0.81
C GLY A 19 -27.99 1.57 -0.71
N ARG A 20 -26.93 1.08 -1.37
CA ARG A 20 -26.70 1.18 -2.82
C ARG A 20 -26.78 -0.14 -3.55
N ILE A 21 -26.67 -1.26 -2.83
CA ILE A 21 -26.74 -2.62 -3.36
C ILE A 21 -27.73 -3.44 -2.53
N ALA A 22 -28.32 -4.45 -3.15
CA ALA A 22 -29.35 -5.28 -2.50
C ALA A 22 -28.76 -6.29 -1.50
N ALA A 23 -27.56 -6.80 -1.77
CA ALA A 23 -26.91 -7.82 -0.93
C ALA A 23 -25.40 -7.88 -1.18
N VAL A 24 -24.66 -8.44 -0.23
CA VAL A 24 -23.26 -8.82 -0.33
C VAL A 24 -23.16 -10.32 -0.06
N ILE A 25 -22.45 -11.05 -0.91
CA ILE A 25 -22.09 -12.44 -0.67
C ILE A 25 -20.68 -12.43 -0.05
N ASP A 26 -20.58 -12.84 1.21
CA ASP A 26 -19.32 -12.91 1.93
C ASP A 26 -18.59 -14.22 1.62
N GLY A 27 -17.52 -14.15 0.85
CA GLY A 27 -16.60 -15.26 0.54
C GLY A 27 -15.37 -15.30 1.46
N GLY A 28 -15.36 -14.49 2.52
CA GLY A 28 -14.21 -14.29 3.41
C GLY A 28 -13.26 -13.18 2.91
N PRO A 29 -12.22 -12.87 3.69
CA PRO A 29 -11.23 -11.86 3.34
C PRO A 29 -10.39 -12.27 2.12
N CYS A 30 -9.97 -11.29 1.31
CA CYS A 30 -9.08 -11.52 0.17
C CYS A 30 -7.72 -12.04 0.65
N GLN A 31 -7.21 -13.12 0.05
CA GLN A 31 -5.95 -13.73 0.49
C GLN A 31 -4.74 -12.80 0.30
N ILE A 32 -4.60 -12.18 -0.87
CA ILE A 32 -3.44 -11.33 -1.20
C ILE A 32 -3.68 -9.87 -0.79
N GLY A 33 -4.93 -9.40 -0.82
CA GLY A 33 -5.29 -8.02 -0.47
C GLY A 33 -4.91 -6.95 -1.50
N LEU A 34 -4.22 -7.31 -2.58
CA LEU A 34 -3.88 -6.45 -3.71
C LEU A 34 -4.58 -6.90 -4.99
N GLU A 35 -4.74 -5.99 -5.94
CA GLU A 35 -5.27 -6.33 -7.26
C GLU A 35 -4.30 -7.22 -8.04
N SER A 36 -4.85 -7.90 -9.06
CA SER A 36 -4.09 -8.74 -9.99
C SER A 36 -2.98 -7.97 -10.70
N THR A 37 -1.91 -8.66 -11.06
CA THR A 37 -0.90 -8.18 -11.97
C THR A 37 -1.50 -8.06 -13.37
N VAL A 38 -1.25 -6.94 -14.06
CA VAL A 38 -1.66 -6.71 -15.45
C VAL A 38 -0.41 -6.67 -16.32
N VAL A 39 -0.38 -7.54 -17.31
CA VAL A 39 0.76 -7.67 -18.21
C VAL A 39 0.35 -7.51 -19.67
N GLY A 40 1.28 -7.10 -20.52
CA GLY A 40 1.23 -7.22 -21.97
C GLY A 40 2.37 -8.10 -22.46
N ILE A 41 2.26 -8.58 -23.69
CA ILE A 41 3.32 -9.29 -24.39
C ILE A 41 3.80 -8.37 -25.50
N GLU A 42 5.07 -7.99 -25.43
CA GLU A 42 5.73 -7.14 -26.43
C GLU A 42 6.90 -7.93 -27.05
N GLY A 43 6.66 -8.50 -28.25
CA GLY A 43 7.58 -9.47 -28.85
C GLY A 43 7.67 -10.75 -28.03
N GLU A 44 8.86 -11.08 -27.52
CA GLU A 44 9.11 -12.24 -26.67
C GLU A 44 9.20 -11.88 -25.17
N GLU A 45 8.89 -10.63 -24.81
CA GLU A 45 8.97 -10.13 -23.44
C GLU A 45 7.60 -9.96 -22.81
N ILE A 46 7.52 -10.17 -21.49
CA ILE A 46 6.38 -9.80 -20.65
C ILE A 46 6.64 -8.39 -20.09
N VAL A 47 5.70 -7.48 -20.32
CA VAL A 47 5.75 -6.12 -19.76
C VAL A 47 4.68 -5.97 -18.70
N ILE A 48 5.09 -5.67 -17.47
CA ILE A 48 4.17 -5.44 -16.35
C ILE A 48 3.65 -4.01 -16.41
N TYR A 49 2.36 -3.84 -16.71
CA TYR A 49 1.68 -2.54 -16.70
C TYR A 49 1.15 -2.17 -15.31
N ARG A 50 0.79 -3.16 -14.48
CA ARG A 50 0.42 -2.98 -13.07
C ARG A 50 0.95 -4.13 -12.25
N PRO A 51 1.90 -3.91 -11.32
CA PRO A 51 2.33 -4.95 -10.40
C PRO A 51 1.19 -5.34 -9.45
N GLY A 52 1.10 -6.61 -9.10
CA GLY A 52 0.07 -7.20 -8.25
C GLY A 52 0.54 -8.49 -7.59
N GLY A 53 -0.38 -9.39 -7.28
CA GLY A 53 -0.08 -10.62 -6.54
C GLY A 53 0.87 -11.59 -7.24
N THR A 54 0.90 -11.61 -8.59
CA THR A 54 1.93 -12.35 -9.34
C THR A 54 3.15 -11.45 -9.51
N THR A 55 4.28 -11.86 -8.94
CA THR A 55 5.50 -11.04 -8.89
C THR A 55 6.26 -11.04 -10.22
N LYS A 56 7.14 -10.06 -10.41
CA LYS A 56 8.03 -9.99 -11.57
C LYS A 56 8.92 -11.24 -11.66
N GLU A 57 9.42 -11.69 -10.52
CA GLU A 57 10.30 -12.86 -10.42
C GLU A 57 9.56 -14.12 -10.88
N ALA A 58 8.31 -14.31 -10.49
CA ALA A 58 7.49 -15.45 -10.93
C ALA A 58 7.24 -15.42 -12.45
N LEU A 59 6.99 -14.25 -13.03
CA LEU A 59 6.81 -14.09 -14.48
C LEU A 59 8.14 -14.29 -15.23
N SER A 60 9.25 -13.89 -14.65
CA SER A 60 10.59 -14.02 -15.27
C SER A 60 11.05 -15.47 -15.43
N VAL A 61 10.41 -16.42 -14.72
CA VAL A 61 10.62 -17.86 -14.94
C VAL A 61 10.05 -18.32 -16.30
N ILE A 62 9.01 -17.62 -16.79
CA ILE A 62 8.31 -17.97 -18.03
C ILE A 62 8.95 -17.32 -19.24
N ALA A 63 9.25 -16.01 -19.16
CA ALA A 63 9.88 -15.23 -20.23
C ALA A 63 10.58 -14.00 -19.65
N PRO A 64 11.49 -13.35 -20.41
CA PRO A 64 12.08 -12.06 -20.01
C PRO A 64 10.98 -11.09 -19.60
N THR A 65 11.11 -10.49 -18.41
CA THR A 65 10.05 -9.66 -17.84
C THR A 65 10.57 -8.29 -17.43
N THR A 66 9.94 -7.26 -17.94
CA THR A 66 10.24 -5.87 -17.61
C THR A 66 9.04 -5.19 -16.94
N VAL A 67 9.29 -4.05 -16.34
CA VAL A 67 8.24 -3.20 -15.75
C VAL A 67 8.10 -1.96 -16.62
N ASP A 68 6.86 -1.62 -17.01
CA ASP A 68 6.61 -0.43 -17.85
C ASP A 68 7.15 0.82 -17.16
N SER A 69 8.00 1.57 -17.86
CA SER A 69 8.62 2.80 -17.37
C SER A 69 7.59 3.90 -17.03
N ALA A 70 6.38 3.81 -17.56
CA ALA A 70 5.27 4.69 -17.23
C ALA A 70 4.77 4.55 -15.80
N LEU A 71 5.09 3.44 -15.10
CA LEU A 71 4.75 3.26 -13.68
C LEU A 71 5.49 4.24 -12.76
N ALA A 72 6.66 4.68 -13.15
CA ALA A 72 7.49 5.62 -12.41
C ALA A 72 7.21 7.10 -12.74
N LYS A 73 6.40 7.36 -13.77
CA LYS A 73 6.16 8.73 -14.29
C LYS A 73 4.71 9.13 -14.04
N ASP A 74 4.53 10.28 -13.41
CA ASP A 74 3.24 10.94 -13.34
C ASP A 74 2.85 11.47 -14.74
N GLY A 75 1.56 11.28 -15.14
CA GLY A 75 1.02 11.80 -16.39
C GLY A 75 1.18 10.94 -17.65
N ALA A 76 1.75 9.72 -17.56
CA ALA A 76 1.80 8.80 -18.68
C ALA A 76 0.39 8.25 -19.05
N HIS A 77 0.18 7.92 -20.34
CA HIS A 77 -1.08 7.28 -20.77
C HIS A 77 -1.26 5.92 -20.06
N PRO A 78 -2.33 5.74 -19.27
CA PRO A 78 -2.51 4.53 -18.49
C PRO A 78 -2.86 3.36 -19.41
N LYS A 79 -2.06 2.30 -19.33
CA LYS A 79 -2.30 1.02 -20.02
C LYS A 79 -3.13 0.04 -19.14
N ALA A 80 -3.33 0.37 -17.85
CA ALA A 80 -4.11 -0.44 -16.92
C ALA A 80 -4.90 0.43 -15.92
N PRO A 81 -6.00 -0.09 -15.33
CA PRO A 81 -6.72 0.58 -14.26
C PRO A 81 -5.80 0.84 -13.04
N GLY A 82 -6.00 1.96 -12.35
CA GLY A 82 -5.20 2.34 -11.18
C GLY A 82 -3.83 2.96 -11.50
N MET A 83 -3.53 3.25 -12.78
CA MET A 83 -2.28 3.93 -13.17
C MET A 83 -2.36 5.46 -13.09
N LYS A 84 -3.57 6.06 -13.04
CA LYS A 84 -3.76 7.52 -13.01
C LYS A 84 -3.68 8.06 -11.59
N TYR A 85 -2.99 9.21 -11.42
CA TYR A 85 -3.02 10.13 -10.27
C TYR A 85 -3.10 9.51 -8.85
N ARG A 86 -3.37 10.34 -7.86
CA ARG A 86 -3.64 9.92 -6.48
C ARG A 86 -4.78 8.89 -6.43
N HIS A 87 -4.45 7.68 -6.10
CA HIS A 87 -5.36 6.53 -6.02
C HIS A 87 -5.10 5.81 -4.70
N TYR A 88 -6.10 5.11 -4.16
CA TYR A 88 -6.00 4.40 -2.88
C TYR A 88 -5.75 5.32 -1.67
N ALA A 89 -5.97 6.62 -1.80
CA ALA A 89 -5.66 7.56 -0.75
C ALA A 89 -6.59 7.41 0.46
N PRO A 90 -6.03 7.30 1.69
CA PRO A 90 -6.80 7.46 2.91
C PRO A 90 -7.30 8.89 3.06
N SER A 91 -8.20 9.12 4.03
CA SER A 91 -8.77 10.45 4.28
C SER A 91 -7.72 11.46 4.75
N ALA A 92 -6.76 11.02 5.56
CA ALA A 92 -5.64 11.85 6.02
C ALA A 92 -4.44 11.75 5.06
N PRO A 93 -3.61 12.81 4.96
CA PRO A 93 -2.34 12.75 4.24
C PRO A 93 -1.44 11.63 4.76
N LEU A 94 -0.85 10.86 3.84
CA LEU A 94 0.09 9.78 4.14
C LEU A 94 1.48 10.17 3.68
N THR A 95 2.48 10.01 4.55
CA THR A 95 3.90 10.05 4.21
C THR A 95 4.49 8.68 4.50
N VAL A 96 5.24 8.10 3.56
CA VAL A 96 5.83 6.77 3.70
C VAL A 96 7.35 6.88 3.77
N TYR A 97 7.92 6.29 4.79
CA TYR A 97 9.36 6.20 5.00
C TYR A 97 9.84 4.80 4.59
N THR A 98 10.90 4.73 3.80
CA THR A 98 11.50 3.49 3.32
C THR A 98 13.02 3.64 3.23
N GLY A 99 13.76 2.54 3.14
CA GLY A 99 15.21 2.54 3.09
C GLY A 99 15.84 1.72 4.21
N GLU A 100 16.85 2.25 4.87
CA GLU A 100 17.52 1.57 5.99
C GLU A 100 16.60 1.49 7.22
N ALA A 101 16.38 0.25 7.70
CA ALA A 101 15.38 -0.02 8.73
C ALA A 101 15.56 0.82 10.00
N ASP A 102 16.80 0.94 10.51
CA ASP A 102 17.07 1.71 11.74
C ASP A 102 16.75 3.20 11.56
N LYS A 103 17.07 3.76 10.39
CA LYS A 103 16.78 5.16 10.05
C LYS A 103 15.27 5.42 9.88
N VAL A 104 14.60 4.49 9.21
CA VAL A 104 13.13 4.54 9.06
C VAL A 104 12.46 4.50 10.43
N VAL A 105 12.89 3.61 11.32
CA VAL A 105 12.37 3.51 12.69
C VAL A 105 12.63 4.80 13.47
N GLU A 106 13.86 5.32 13.45
CA GLU A 106 14.24 6.57 14.12
C GLU A 106 13.34 7.73 13.70
N GLU A 107 13.12 7.87 12.39
CA GLU A 107 12.28 8.93 11.85
C GLU A 107 10.81 8.75 12.26
N ILE A 108 10.26 7.55 12.17
CA ILE A 108 8.88 7.26 12.59
C ILE A 108 8.69 7.56 14.07
N LEU A 109 9.63 7.15 14.93
CA LEU A 109 9.56 7.42 16.37
C LEU A 109 9.60 8.93 16.67
N SER A 110 10.31 9.71 15.86
CA SER A 110 10.33 11.17 16.04
C SER A 110 8.95 11.81 15.96
N PHE A 111 8.03 11.24 15.17
CA PHE A 111 6.65 11.73 15.07
C PHE A 111 5.79 11.36 16.28
N ALA A 112 6.12 10.28 17.00
CA ALA A 112 5.38 9.89 18.20
C ALA A 112 5.53 10.89 19.36
N GLU A 113 6.59 11.69 19.33
CA GLU A 113 6.87 12.74 20.32
C GLU A 113 6.26 14.11 19.94
N LYS A 114 5.81 14.27 18.68
CA LYS A 114 5.21 15.51 18.20
C LYS A 114 3.77 15.65 18.69
N THR A 115 3.40 16.84 19.14
CA THR A 115 2.07 17.14 19.69
C THR A 115 1.32 18.21 18.88
N ASP A 116 1.88 18.64 17.77
CA ASP A 116 1.28 19.64 16.87
C ASP A 116 0.09 19.09 16.09
N LYS A 117 0.05 17.76 15.90
CA LYS A 117 -0.98 17.04 15.16
C LYS A 117 -1.25 15.68 15.81
N LYS A 118 -2.44 15.13 15.53
CA LYS A 118 -2.76 13.75 15.82
C LYS A 118 -2.22 12.84 14.71
N TYR A 119 -1.06 12.25 14.94
CA TYR A 119 -0.44 11.31 14.00
C TYR A 119 -1.03 9.90 14.15
N GLY A 120 -1.25 9.23 13.02
CA GLY A 120 -1.53 7.80 12.93
C GLY A 120 -0.32 7.06 12.37
N PHE A 121 -0.10 5.83 12.81
CA PHE A 121 1.07 5.03 12.45
C PHE A 121 0.64 3.76 11.71
N PHE A 122 1.15 3.59 10.49
CA PHE A 122 0.95 2.42 9.65
C PHE A 122 2.29 1.70 9.47
N VAL A 123 2.59 0.74 10.34
CA VAL A 123 3.95 0.23 10.56
C VAL A 123 4.00 -1.29 10.74
N SER A 124 5.23 -1.84 10.71
CA SER A 124 5.52 -3.23 11.07
C SER A 124 5.33 -3.52 12.56
N GLU A 125 5.27 -4.81 12.91
CA GLU A 125 5.27 -5.24 14.32
C GLU A 125 6.52 -4.77 15.06
N GLU A 126 7.68 -4.79 14.41
CA GLU A 126 8.95 -4.40 14.98
C GLU A 126 8.96 -2.92 15.37
N THR A 127 8.50 -2.05 14.49
CA THR A 127 8.36 -0.61 14.77
C THR A 127 7.27 -0.35 15.81
N ALA A 128 6.14 -1.07 15.71
CA ALA A 128 5.02 -0.91 16.64
C ALA A 128 5.39 -1.18 18.10
N ARG A 129 6.31 -2.15 18.36
CA ARG A 129 6.78 -2.47 19.72
C ARG A 129 7.58 -1.33 20.36
N LEU A 130 8.12 -0.43 19.56
CA LEU A 130 8.92 0.71 20.02
C LEU A 130 8.07 1.98 20.21
N LEU A 131 6.88 2.03 19.62
CA LEU A 131 5.98 3.16 19.74
C LEU A 131 5.29 3.22 21.12
N PRO A 132 5.03 4.42 21.66
CA PRO A 132 4.24 4.60 22.88
C PRO A 132 2.84 3.99 22.74
N LYS A 133 2.32 3.43 23.84
CA LYS A 133 0.96 2.89 23.87
C LYS A 133 -0.11 3.99 23.73
N GLY A 134 -1.22 3.66 23.11
CA GLY A 134 -2.37 4.55 22.97
C GLY A 134 -2.37 5.45 21.74
N LEU A 135 -1.35 5.36 20.89
CA LEU A 135 -1.32 6.04 19.59
C LEU A 135 -2.28 5.37 18.59
N PRO A 136 -2.89 6.13 17.67
CA PRO A 136 -3.61 5.56 16.52
C PRO A 136 -2.65 4.74 15.67
N LEU A 137 -2.79 3.41 15.71
CA LEU A 137 -1.81 2.48 15.17
C LEU A 137 -2.50 1.37 14.38
N PHE A 138 -2.00 1.08 13.19
CA PHE A 138 -2.30 -0.12 12.44
C PHE A 138 -1.01 -0.88 12.13
N VAL A 139 -0.94 -2.13 12.56
CA VAL A 139 0.19 -3.03 12.34
C VAL A 139 -0.12 -3.92 11.14
N TRP A 140 0.70 -3.85 10.09
CA TRP A 140 0.45 -4.61 8.87
C TRP A 140 1.09 -6.01 8.85
N GLY A 141 1.94 -6.34 9.80
CA GLY A 141 2.61 -7.63 9.96
C GLY A 141 4.08 -7.47 10.32
N GLN A 142 4.82 -8.57 10.24
CA GLN A 142 6.27 -8.55 10.44
C GLN A 142 6.95 -7.89 9.23
N ARG A 143 8.07 -7.18 9.45
CA ARG A 143 8.76 -6.40 8.42
C ARG A 143 9.16 -7.21 7.19
N GLU A 144 9.63 -8.43 7.40
CA GLU A 144 10.04 -9.32 6.31
C GLU A 144 8.88 -10.08 5.65
N ASP A 145 7.69 -10.07 6.26
CA ASP A 145 6.50 -10.76 5.73
C ASP A 145 5.70 -9.84 4.80
N LYS A 146 6.14 -9.80 3.54
CA LYS A 146 5.46 -9.01 2.50
C LYS A 146 4.08 -9.55 2.12
N GLU A 147 3.78 -10.82 2.41
CA GLU A 147 2.46 -11.39 2.19
C GLU A 147 1.45 -10.80 3.18
N SER A 148 1.80 -10.75 4.48
CA SER A 148 0.99 -10.05 5.48
C SER A 148 0.87 -8.56 5.18
N PHE A 149 1.93 -7.91 4.73
CA PHE A 149 1.87 -6.50 4.34
C PHE A 149 0.90 -6.29 3.18
N ALA A 150 1.00 -7.08 2.11
CA ALA A 150 0.11 -7.00 0.95
C ALA A 150 -1.35 -7.25 1.35
N HIS A 151 -1.59 -8.28 2.19
CA HIS A 151 -2.92 -8.63 2.72
C HIS A 151 -3.55 -7.47 3.49
N ASN A 152 -2.78 -6.80 4.35
CA ASN A 152 -3.25 -5.79 5.28
C ASN A 152 -3.20 -4.35 4.74
N LEU A 153 -2.63 -4.13 3.55
CA LEU A 153 -2.38 -2.79 3.02
C LEU A 153 -3.64 -1.93 2.95
N PHE A 154 -4.67 -2.40 2.27
CA PHE A 154 -5.90 -1.63 2.10
C PHE A 154 -6.73 -1.56 3.38
N SER A 155 -6.77 -2.64 4.15
CA SER A 155 -7.41 -2.64 5.48
C SER A 155 -6.80 -1.59 6.39
N GLY A 156 -5.47 -1.43 6.38
CA GLY A 156 -4.78 -0.42 7.16
C GLY A 156 -5.05 1.00 6.69
N LEU A 157 -5.08 1.24 5.37
CA LEU A 157 -5.45 2.57 4.85
C LEU A 157 -6.91 2.91 5.16
N LEU A 158 -7.83 1.94 5.10
CA LEU A 158 -9.23 2.09 5.47
C LEU A 158 -9.44 2.28 7.00
N TYR A 159 -8.56 1.69 7.82
CA TYR A 159 -8.57 1.87 9.27
C TYR A 159 -8.54 3.35 9.64
N PHE A 160 -7.68 4.15 9.01
CA PHE A 160 -7.56 5.58 9.28
C PHE A 160 -8.75 6.41 8.77
N ASN A 161 -9.57 5.88 7.86
CA ASN A 161 -10.84 6.50 7.50
C ASN A 161 -11.90 6.34 8.60
N ARG A 162 -11.79 5.25 9.39
CA ARG A 162 -12.68 4.96 10.55
C ARG A 162 -12.12 5.52 11.86
N HIS A 163 -10.81 5.77 11.93
CA HIS A 163 -10.10 6.32 13.09
C HIS A 163 -9.37 7.61 12.68
N PRO A 164 -10.09 8.76 12.60
CA PRO A 164 -9.54 9.99 12.03
C PRO A 164 -8.30 10.49 12.76
N VAL A 165 -7.31 10.88 11.95
CA VAL A 165 -6.03 11.47 12.34
C VAL A 165 -5.74 12.64 11.41
N ASP A 166 -4.79 13.52 11.79
CA ASP A 166 -4.41 14.69 10.98
C ASP A 166 -3.38 14.31 9.89
N ALA A 167 -2.55 13.30 10.17
CA ALA A 167 -1.57 12.76 9.23
C ALA A 167 -1.24 11.31 9.55
N ILE A 168 -0.86 10.53 8.53
CA ILE A 168 -0.44 9.14 8.66
C ILE A 168 1.05 9.03 8.33
N ILE A 169 1.78 8.41 9.23
CA ILE A 169 3.20 8.07 9.06
C ILE A 169 3.27 6.57 8.77
N GLY A 170 3.74 6.23 7.58
CA GLY A 170 3.80 4.86 7.09
C GLY A 170 5.22 4.34 6.98
N GLU A 171 5.41 3.07 7.33
CA GLU A 171 6.62 2.31 7.04
C GLU A 171 6.44 1.56 5.71
N GLY A 172 7.37 1.77 4.77
CA GLY A 172 7.41 1.09 3.48
C GLY A 172 8.29 -0.16 3.51
N THR A 173 8.53 -0.73 2.32
CA THR A 173 9.40 -1.89 2.13
C THR A 173 10.28 -1.70 0.88
N ASP A 174 11.18 -2.65 0.60
CA ASP A 174 11.89 -2.71 -0.68
C ASP A 174 10.96 -3.14 -1.83
N THR A 175 11.46 -3.10 -3.07
CA THR A 175 10.69 -3.43 -4.28
C THR A 175 10.88 -4.86 -4.79
N ALA A 176 11.48 -5.76 -4.03
CA ALA A 176 11.60 -7.16 -4.43
C ALA A 176 10.30 -7.92 -4.18
N GLY A 177 9.96 -8.86 -5.04
CA GLY A 177 8.77 -9.69 -4.92
C GLY A 177 7.47 -8.86 -4.86
N LEU A 178 6.63 -9.14 -3.86
CA LEU A 178 5.40 -8.37 -3.59
C LEU A 178 5.66 -6.91 -3.23
N GLY A 179 6.87 -6.57 -2.77
CA GLY A 179 7.25 -5.21 -2.43
C GLY A 179 7.05 -4.22 -3.59
N LEU A 180 7.25 -4.64 -4.84
CA LEU A 180 6.96 -3.81 -6.01
C LEU A 180 5.49 -3.37 -6.07
N ALA A 181 4.57 -4.29 -5.82
CA ALA A 181 3.14 -4.00 -5.81
C ALA A 181 2.73 -3.14 -4.60
N ILE A 182 3.24 -3.47 -3.41
CA ILE A 182 3.01 -2.73 -2.17
C ILE A 182 3.45 -1.28 -2.34
N MET A 183 4.71 -1.05 -2.74
CA MET A 183 5.25 0.30 -2.90
C MET A 183 4.57 1.08 -4.02
N ASN A 184 4.13 0.42 -5.10
CA ASN A 184 3.31 1.06 -6.13
C ASN A 184 2.00 1.63 -5.56
N ARG A 185 1.32 0.89 -4.66
CA ARG A 185 0.08 1.34 -3.99
C ARG A 185 0.35 2.45 -2.99
N LEU A 186 1.38 2.30 -2.16
CA LEU A 186 1.76 3.31 -1.17
C LEU A 186 2.18 4.63 -1.83
N THR A 187 2.94 4.57 -2.92
CA THR A 187 3.33 5.76 -3.68
C THR A 187 2.10 6.53 -4.17
N LYS A 188 1.09 5.84 -4.70
CA LYS A 188 -0.15 6.48 -5.16
C LYS A 188 -1.03 6.95 -4.02
N ALA A 189 -1.13 6.17 -2.94
CA ALA A 189 -1.90 6.52 -1.76
C ALA A 189 -1.35 7.78 -1.06
N SER A 190 -0.02 7.90 -1.01
CA SER A 190 0.67 9.06 -0.43
C SER A 190 0.71 10.29 -1.36
N GLY A 191 0.26 10.15 -2.62
CA GLY A 191 0.46 11.22 -3.61
C GLY A 191 1.94 11.50 -3.88
N TYR A 192 2.75 10.42 -3.97
CA TYR A 192 4.21 10.45 -4.18
C TYR A 192 5.04 11.00 -3.02
N HIS A 193 4.46 11.11 -1.82
CA HIS A 193 5.21 11.49 -0.61
C HIS A 193 5.92 10.26 -0.03
N ILE A 194 6.98 9.84 -0.70
CA ILE A 194 7.87 8.75 -0.27
C ILE A 194 9.21 9.36 0.12
N VAL A 195 9.62 9.12 1.36
CA VAL A 195 10.93 9.55 1.89
C VAL A 195 11.83 8.31 1.93
N VAL A 196 13.00 8.40 1.30
CA VAL A 196 13.98 7.31 1.27
C VAL A 196 15.11 7.65 2.21
N GLU A 197 15.15 6.97 3.36
CA GLU A 197 16.22 7.10 4.33
C GLU A 197 17.45 6.35 3.86
N LYS A 198 18.56 7.08 3.71
CA LYS A 198 19.85 6.56 3.26
C LYS A 198 20.90 6.72 4.37
N ARG A 199 21.92 5.88 4.29
CA ARG A 199 23.13 6.05 5.12
C ARG A 199 23.72 7.43 5.02
#